data_92512dc79a829e81e30e109092f85377
#
_entry.id   92512dc79a829e81e30e109092f85377
#
_cell.length_a   1.000
_cell.length_b   1.000
_cell.length_c   1.000
_cell.angle_alpha   90.00
_cell.angle_beta   90.00
_cell.angle_gamma   90.00
#
_symmetry.space_group_name_H-M   'P 1'
#
loop_
_entity.id
_entity.type
_entity.pdbx_description
1 polymer ?
#
loop_
_entity_poly.entity_id
_entity_poly.type
_entity_poly.pdbx_seq_one_letter_code
_entity_poly.pdbx_strand_id
1 'polypeptide(L)'
;MIARLLGLIAALTWAGAAWASCSSPGACMCSVSVTSIAFGHYNTQSPSPNDTVGTVSVSCSSPDPANSTMSIALSSGSSGNVNARTMQAGSHPLYYNLYTDAARTVIWGDDSGGGQSVAANFPATTRSATKLSIYGRIPAQQNAWVGVYHDAVTVTVSY
;
A
#
# COMPACT_ATOMS: atom_id res chain seq x y z
N MET A 1 19.15 -11.22 -19.41
CA MET A 1 18.64 -9.82 -19.51
C MET A 1 18.29 -9.35 -18.11
N ILE A 2 18.88 -8.26 -17.65
CA ILE A 2 18.63 -7.74 -16.29
C ILE A 2 17.56 -6.65 -16.46
N ALA A 3 16.34 -6.91 -16.04
CA ALA A 3 15.31 -5.89 -15.94
C ALA A 3 15.62 -5.03 -14.70
N ARG A 4 15.91 -3.75 -14.89
CA ARG A 4 16.06 -2.80 -13.79
C ARG A 4 14.68 -2.32 -13.39
N LEU A 5 14.20 -2.74 -12.22
CA LEU A 5 13.05 -2.16 -11.56
C LEU A 5 13.53 -0.99 -10.70
N LEU A 6 13.21 0.20 -11.10
CA LEU A 6 13.25 1.34 -10.21
C LEU A 6 11.84 1.54 -9.62
N GLY A 7 11.79 1.37 -8.34
CA GLY A 7 10.83 1.84 -7.36
C GLY A 7 9.38 1.98 -7.77
N LEU A 8 8.55 1.28 -7.01
CA LEU A 8 7.19 1.72 -6.78
C LEU A 8 7.32 3.14 -6.18
N ILE A 9 7.21 4.16 -7.01
CA ILE A 9 6.94 5.48 -6.51
C ILE A 9 5.46 5.43 -6.14
N ALA A 10 5.16 5.22 -4.85
CA ALA A 10 3.94 5.79 -4.33
C ALA A 10 4.13 7.30 -4.52
N ALA A 11 3.84 7.79 -5.70
CA ALA A 11 3.74 9.20 -5.93
C ALA A 11 2.53 9.64 -5.10
N LEU A 12 2.80 10.03 -3.85
CA LEU A 12 1.96 11.00 -3.18
C LEU A 12 2.09 12.29 -4.01
N THR A 13 1.41 12.30 -5.14
CA THR A 13 1.07 13.55 -5.78
C THR A 13 0.08 14.19 -4.82
N TRP A 14 0.58 15.14 -4.03
CA TRP A 14 -0.14 15.98 -3.10
C TRP A 14 -1.04 15.18 -2.16
N ALA A 15 -0.59 15.09 -0.93
CA ALA A 15 -1.46 14.95 0.20
C ALA A 15 -2.45 16.13 0.18
N GLY A 16 -3.52 16.00 -0.59
CA GLY A 16 -4.75 16.61 -0.21
C GLY A 16 -5.02 16.04 1.17
N ALA A 17 -4.91 16.86 2.21
CA ALA A 17 -5.31 16.48 3.54
C ALA A 17 -6.72 15.91 3.40
N ALA A 18 -6.87 14.59 3.48
CA ALA A 18 -8.17 13.97 3.63
C ALA A 18 -8.65 14.40 5.02
N TRP A 19 -9.50 15.42 5.04
CA TRP A 19 -10.17 15.89 6.23
C TRP A 19 -11.24 14.88 6.57
N ALA A 20 -10.91 13.96 7.42
CA ALA A 20 -11.90 13.08 7.96
C ALA A 20 -12.68 13.78 9.04
N SER A 21 -13.98 13.68 8.96
CA SER A 21 -14.94 14.30 9.87
C SER A 21 -15.05 13.46 11.14
N CYS A 22 -14.47 13.93 12.23
CA CYS A 22 -14.90 13.45 13.54
C CYS A 22 -16.25 14.06 13.88
N SER A 23 -17.13 13.32 14.55
CA SER A 23 -18.50 13.72 14.90
C SER A 23 -18.59 14.83 15.96
N SER A 24 -17.50 15.52 16.26
CA SER A 24 -17.46 16.70 17.14
C SER A 24 -16.59 17.79 16.54
N PRO A 25 -16.98 19.08 16.67
CA PRO A 25 -16.22 20.21 16.17
C PRO A 25 -15.00 20.50 17.07
N GLY A 26 -14.01 19.65 17.00
CA GLY A 26 -12.77 19.67 17.81
C GLY A 26 -11.67 18.84 17.18
N ALA A 27 -11.75 18.67 15.86
CA ALA A 27 -10.68 18.26 14.96
C ALA A 27 -9.85 17.04 15.39
N CYS A 28 -10.31 15.84 15.07
CA CYS A 28 -9.41 14.74 14.81
C CYS A 28 -8.56 15.06 13.58
N MET A 29 -7.26 15.09 13.72
CA MET A 29 -6.34 15.24 12.60
C MET A 29 -5.52 13.96 12.48
N CYS A 30 -5.70 13.23 11.38
CA CYS A 30 -4.85 12.10 11.07
C CYS A 30 -3.90 12.46 9.94
N SER A 31 -2.64 12.09 10.10
CA SER A 31 -1.63 12.16 9.05
C SER A 31 -1.23 10.75 8.63
N VAL A 32 -1.10 10.55 7.32
CA VAL A 32 -0.65 9.29 6.75
C VAL A 32 0.69 9.51 6.08
N SER A 33 1.65 8.67 6.40
CA SER A 33 2.94 8.62 5.70
C SER A 33 3.20 7.20 5.21
N VAL A 34 3.71 7.09 3.98
CA VAL A 34 3.99 5.81 3.34
C VAL A 34 5.44 5.78 2.89
N THR A 35 6.15 4.69 3.17
CA THR A 35 7.45 4.44 2.54
C THR A 35 7.24 3.80 1.19
N SER A 36 7.97 4.27 0.19
CA SER A 36 7.94 3.66 -1.15
C SER A 36 8.31 2.18 -1.07
N ILE A 37 7.58 1.36 -1.83
CA ILE A 37 7.90 -0.06 -2.00
C ILE A 37 8.80 -0.19 -3.21
N ALA A 38 10.07 -0.54 -2.97
CA ALA A 38 11.06 -0.74 -4.01
C ALA A 38 11.40 -2.23 -4.11
N PHE A 39 11.13 -2.84 -5.26
CA PHE A 39 11.46 -4.24 -5.51
C PHE A 39 12.91 -4.45 -5.98
N GLY A 40 13.59 -3.37 -6.37
CA GLY A 40 14.95 -3.47 -6.90
C GLY A 40 14.99 -4.13 -8.29
N HIS A 41 16.01 -4.95 -8.52
CA HIS A 41 16.18 -5.65 -9.79
C HIS A 41 15.32 -6.93 -9.83
N TYR A 42 14.52 -7.07 -10.88
CA TYR A 42 13.78 -8.29 -11.16
C TYR A 42 14.56 -9.17 -12.14
N ASN A 43 14.86 -10.41 -11.74
CA ASN A 43 15.48 -11.39 -12.60
C ASN A 43 14.43 -12.35 -13.16
N THR A 44 14.19 -12.28 -14.47
CA THR A 44 13.18 -13.09 -15.17
C THR A 44 13.44 -14.59 -15.13
N GLN A 45 14.67 -15.01 -14.86
CA GLN A 45 15.06 -16.42 -14.80
C GLN A 45 15.11 -16.96 -13.36
N SER A 46 14.94 -16.10 -12.36
CA SER A 46 14.93 -16.56 -10.97
C SER A 46 13.74 -17.47 -10.70
N PRO A 47 13.95 -18.64 -10.09
CA PRO A 47 12.86 -19.51 -9.65
C PRO A 47 12.16 -18.99 -8.39
N SER A 48 12.75 -17.99 -7.72
CA SER A 48 12.21 -17.39 -6.51
C SER A 48 11.51 -16.06 -6.81
N PRO A 49 10.40 -15.77 -6.14
CA PRO A 49 9.75 -14.47 -6.26
C PRO A 49 10.65 -13.34 -5.74
N ASN A 50 10.38 -12.12 -6.18
CA ASN A 50 11.05 -10.94 -5.68
C ASN A 50 10.16 -10.27 -4.62
N ASP A 51 10.61 -10.32 -3.38
CA ASP A 51 9.88 -9.87 -2.21
C ASP A 51 10.47 -8.56 -1.66
N THR A 52 9.59 -7.71 -1.15
CA THR A 52 9.97 -6.46 -0.49
C THR A 52 8.99 -6.11 0.62
N VAL A 53 9.34 -5.12 1.44
CA VAL A 53 8.48 -4.62 2.51
C VAL A 53 8.51 -3.10 2.51
N GLY A 54 7.32 -2.50 2.58
CA GLY A 54 7.12 -1.09 2.85
C GLY A 54 6.38 -0.88 4.17
N THR A 55 6.07 0.37 4.49
CA THR A 55 5.37 0.73 5.72
C THR A 55 4.35 1.82 5.46
N VAL A 56 3.16 1.66 6.00
CA VAL A 56 2.18 2.73 6.20
C VAL A 56 2.23 3.13 7.67
N SER A 57 2.40 4.41 7.94
CA SER A 57 2.30 4.98 9.29
C SER A 57 1.13 5.94 9.32
N VAL A 58 0.19 5.69 10.22
CA VAL A 58 -0.95 6.58 10.48
C VAL A 58 -0.79 7.15 11.87
N SER A 59 -0.81 8.47 11.98
CA SER A 59 -0.71 9.19 13.24
C SER A 59 -1.91 10.10 13.39
N CYS A 60 -2.69 9.90 14.43
CA CYS A 60 -3.87 10.69 14.72
C CYS A 60 -3.70 11.46 16.02
N SER A 61 -4.15 12.71 16.01
CA SER A 61 -4.33 13.51 17.23
C SER A 61 -5.84 13.70 17.40
N SER A 62 -6.42 13.05 18.40
CA SER A 62 -7.84 13.22 18.72
C SER A 62 -8.03 13.55 20.19
N PRO A 63 -8.91 14.46 20.54
CA PRO A 63 -9.41 14.62 21.89
C PRO A 63 -10.56 13.65 22.23
N ASP A 64 -11.04 12.84 21.28
CA ASP A 64 -12.17 11.95 21.52
C ASP A 64 -11.72 10.68 22.24
N PRO A 65 -12.25 10.38 23.44
CA PRO A 65 -11.83 9.24 24.24
C PRO A 65 -12.35 7.89 23.78
N ALA A 66 -13.11 7.83 22.71
CA ALA A 66 -13.61 6.57 22.17
C ALA A 66 -12.53 5.87 21.35
N ASN A 67 -12.27 4.58 21.63
CA ASN A 67 -11.46 3.72 20.79
C ASN A 67 -12.02 3.73 19.36
N SER A 68 -11.33 4.43 18.46
CA SER A 68 -11.73 4.49 17.06
C SER A 68 -11.06 3.37 16.29
N THR A 69 -11.85 2.55 15.63
CA THR A 69 -11.34 1.60 14.63
C THR A 69 -11.26 2.31 13.29
N MET A 70 -10.10 2.30 12.68
CA MET A 70 -9.88 2.82 11.34
C MET A 70 -9.71 1.68 10.36
N SER A 71 -10.25 1.84 9.15
CA SER A 71 -9.98 0.95 8.03
C SER A 71 -8.92 1.58 7.13
N ILE A 72 -7.88 0.82 6.81
CA ILE A 72 -6.80 1.23 5.92
C ILE A 72 -6.85 0.35 4.69
N ALA A 73 -7.17 0.96 3.55
CA ALA A 73 -7.36 0.30 2.28
C ALA A 73 -6.27 0.68 1.28
N LEU A 74 -5.93 -0.24 0.37
CA LEU A 74 -5.04 0.00 -0.76
C LEU A 74 -5.80 -0.18 -2.08
N SER A 75 -5.68 0.80 -2.97
CA SER A 75 -6.28 0.71 -4.30
C SER A 75 -5.65 -0.40 -5.15
N SER A 76 -6.31 -0.72 -6.25
CA SER A 76 -5.82 -1.67 -7.27
C SER A 76 -4.64 -1.14 -8.08
N GLY A 77 -4.24 0.12 -7.91
CA GLY A 77 -3.26 0.76 -8.79
C GLY A 77 -3.81 0.95 -10.21
N SER A 78 -2.92 1.00 -11.17
CA SER A 78 -3.26 1.20 -12.59
C SER A 78 -4.00 0.01 -13.22
N SER A 79 -3.94 -1.18 -12.63
CA SER A 79 -4.56 -2.39 -13.16
C SER A 79 -6.09 -2.42 -13.04
N GLY A 80 -6.67 -1.67 -12.08
CA GLY A 80 -8.09 -1.74 -11.76
C GLY A 80 -8.53 -3.04 -11.05
N ASN A 81 -7.60 -3.95 -10.73
CA ASN A 81 -7.88 -5.23 -10.11
C ASN A 81 -6.90 -5.52 -8.96
N VAL A 82 -7.40 -5.56 -7.72
CA VAL A 82 -6.58 -5.80 -6.53
C VAL A 82 -5.88 -7.17 -6.53
N ASN A 83 -6.47 -8.17 -7.20
CA ASN A 83 -5.90 -9.52 -7.27
C ASN A 83 -4.82 -9.65 -8.35
N ALA A 84 -4.75 -8.71 -9.28
CA ALA A 84 -3.84 -8.74 -10.42
C ALA A 84 -3.23 -7.35 -10.66
N ARG A 85 -2.61 -6.77 -9.64
CA ARG A 85 -1.90 -5.50 -9.78
C ARG A 85 -0.77 -5.62 -10.79
N THR A 86 -0.57 -4.57 -11.56
CA THR A 86 0.51 -4.50 -12.55
C THR A 86 1.27 -3.19 -12.42
N MET A 87 2.59 -3.30 -12.46
CA MET A 87 3.46 -2.16 -12.77
C MET A 87 3.67 -2.08 -14.27
N GLN A 88 3.88 -0.88 -14.79
CA GLN A 88 4.04 -0.64 -16.22
C GLN A 88 5.43 -0.07 -16.55
N ALA A 89 6.00 -0.56 -17.66
CA ALA A 89 7.10 0.05 -18.36
C ALA A 89 6.65 0.32 -19.82
N GLY A 90 6.15 1.52 -20.07
CA GLY A 90 5.40 1.80 -21.32
C GLY A 90 4.15 0.93 -21.40
N SER A 91 4.03 0.11 -22.44
CA SER A 91 2.91 -0.83 -22.63
C SER A 91 3.16 -2.24 -22.06
N HIS A 92 4.27 -2.46 -21.36
CA HIS A 92 4.66 -3.77 -20.86
C HIS A 92 4.31 -3.92 -19.38
N PRO A 93 3.34 -4.79 -19.03
CA PRO A 93 2.97 -5.03 -17.63
C PRO A 93 3.94 -6.00 -16.95
N LEU A 94 4.10 -5.83 -15.64
CA LEU A 94 4.74 -6.77 -14.74
C LEU A 94 3.81 -6.96 -13.54
N TYR A 95 3.35 -8.19 -13.31
CA TYR A 95 2.44 -8.50 -12.22
C TYR A 95 3.15 -8.46 -10.88
N TYR A 96 2.47 -7.90 -9.90
CA TYR A 96 2.88 -7.91 -8.50
C TYR A 96 1.64 -7.91 -7.60
N ASN A 97 1.84 -8.10 -6.31
CA ASN A 97 0.78 -7.81 -5.36
C ASN A 97 1.31 -7.32 -4.01
N LEU A 98 0.40 -6.79 -3.19
CA LEU A 98 0.65 -6.26 -1.86
C LEU A 98 -0.20 -7.04 -0.87
N TYR A 99 0.39 -7.37 0.28
CA TYR A 99 -0.21 -8.26 1.26
C TYR A 99 -0.14 -7.65 2.65
N THR A 100 -1.05 -8.08 3.51
CA THR A 100 -1.12 -7.66 4.92
C THR A 100 -0.20 -8.49 5.82
N ASP A 101 0.21 -9.67 5.36
CA ASP A 101 0.96 -10.67 6.12
C ASP A 101 2.32 -11.01 5.49
N ALA A 102 3.27 -11.39 6.32
CA ALA A 102 4.62 -11.78 5.88
C ALA A 102 4.63 -13.05 5.02
N ALA A 103 3.66 -13.95 5.17
CA ALA A 103 3.49 -15.13 4.36
C ALA A 103 2.94 -14.80 2.95
N ARG A 104 2.40 -13.60 2.77
CA ARG A 104 1.82 -13.10 1.52
C ARG A 104 0.65 -13.96 1.06
N THR A 105 -0.28 -14.22 1.98
CA THR A 105 -1.48 -15.02 1.75
C THR A 105 -2.74 -14.16 1.65
N VAL A 106 -2.76 -13.00 2.32
CA VAL A 106 -3.90 -12.08 2.35
C VAL A 106 -3.59 -10.82 1.57
N ILE A 107 -4.25 -10.64 0.43
CA ILE A 107 -4.07 -9.45 -0.41
C ILE A 107 -4.64 -8.23 0.31
N TRP A 108 -3.81 -7.18 0.43
CA TRP A 108 -4.26 -5.90 0.95
C TRP A 108 -4.98 -5.11 -0.15
N GLY A 109 -6.26 -4.86 0.05
CA GLY A 109 -7.14 -4.19 -0.90
C GLY A 109 -8.07 -3.19 -0.22
N ASP A 110 -9.24 -3.04 -0.79
CA ASP A 110 -10.30 -2.09 -0.41
C ASP A 110 -11.63 -2.78 -0.11
N ASP A 111 -11.57 -4.04 0.30
CA ASP A 111 -12.70 -4.94 0.53
C ASP A 111 -13.50 -5.28 -0.73
N SER A 112 -12.98 -4.94 -1.89
CA SER A 112 -13.51 -5.35 -3.19
C SER A 112 -12.70 -6.50 -3.79
N GLY A 113 -13.33 -7.30 -4.64
CA GLY A 113 -12.68 -8.31 -5.47
C GLY A 113 -11.86 -9.37 -4.70
N GLY A 114 -12.00 -9.49 -3.39
CA GLY A 114 -11.25 -10.43 -2.56
C GLY A 114 -10.00 -9.84 -1.88
N GLY A 115 -9.66 -8.59 -2.13
CA GLY A 115 -8.66 -7.86 -1.35
C GLY A 115 -9.29 -7.37 -0.03
N GLN A 116 -8.52 -7.40 1.07
CA GLN A 116 -9.00 -7.01 2.40
C GLN A 116 -8.37 -5.70 2.84
N SER A 117 -9.16 -4.80 3.42
CA SER A 117 -8.63 -3.67 4.18
C SER A 117 -8.11 -4.13 5.54
N VAL A 118 -7.27 -3.31 6.17
CA VAL A 118 -6.73 -3.58 7.50
C VAL A 118 -7.41 -2.69 8.51
N ALA A 119 -8.05 -3.28 9.51
CA ALA A 119 -8.56 -2.55 10.65
C ALA A 119 -7.43 -2.26 11.65
N ALA A 120 -7.27 -1.01 12.04
CA ALA A 120 -6.34 -0.58 13.06
C ALA A 120 -7.08 0.11 14.20
N ASN A 121 -6.81 -0.30 15.42
CA ASN A 121 -7.36 0.33 16.61
C ASN A 121 -6.41 1.43 17.09
N PHE A 122 -6.95 2.61 17.32
CA PHE A 122 -6.23 3.73 17.90
C PHE A 122 -6.73 3.93 19.34
N PRO A 123 -5.85 3.72 20.34
CA PRO A 123 -6.23 4.00 21.71
C PRO A 123 -6.47 5.51 21.91
N ALA A 124 -7.42 5.83 22.77
CA ALA A 124 -7.89 7.17 23.09
C ALA A 124 -6.84 8.11 23.72
N THR A 125 -5.57 7.80 23.62
CA THR A 125 -4.48 8.61 24.16
C THR A 125 -4.04 9.67 23.15
N THR A 126 -3.68 10.82 23.65
CA THR A 126 -3.49 12.11 22.97
C THR A 126 -2.54 12.18 21.76
N ARG A 127 -1.89 11.12 21.36
CA ARG A 127 -1.18 10.92 20.08
C ARG A 127 -0.90 9.44 19.91
N SER A 128 -1.63 8.81 19.03
CA SER A 128 -1.38 7.42 18.69
C SER A 128 -0.83 7.32 17.27
N ALA A 129 0.27 6.61 17.11
CA ALA A 129 0.82 6.30 15.79
C ALA A 129 0.82 4.78 15.62
N THR A 130 0.21 4.32 14.53
CA THR A 130 0.22 2.91 14.17
C THR A 130 1.03 2.73 12.90
N LYS A 131 1.95 1.75 12.92
CA LYS A 131 2.74 1.35 11.76
C LYS A 131 2.28 -0.03 11.29
N LEU A 132 1.99 -0.12 10.01
CA LEU A 132 1.60 -1.36 9.34
C LEU A 132 2.62 -1.68 8.24
N SER A 133 3.05 -2.93 8.18
CA SER A 133 3.94 -3.40 7.12
C SER A 133 3.13 -3.77 5.89
N ILE A 134 3.60 -3.32 4.73
CA ILE A 134 3.08 -3.75 3.41
C ILE A 134 4.07 -4.75 2.85
N TYR A 135 3.63 -5.98 2.64
CA TYR A 135 4.46 -7.03 2.06
C TYR A 135 4.23 -7.09 0.56
N GLY A 136 5.25 -6.72 -0.22
CA GLY A 136 5.19 -6.77 -1.68
C GLY A 136 5.78 -8.05 -2.24
N ARG A 137 5.22 -8.57 -3.34
CA ARG A 137 5.77 -9.70 -4.09
C ARG A 137 5.56 -9.52 -5.59
N ILE A 138 6.64 -9.69 -6.33
CA ILE A 138 6.60 -9.96 -7.76
C ILE A 138 6.78 -11.47 -7.93
N PRO A 139 5.82 -12.21 -8.54
CA PRO A 139 5.97 -13.63 -8.84
C PRO A 139 7.23 -13.93 -9.68
N ALA A 140 7.78 -15.10 -9.47
CA ALA A 140 8.96 -15.56 -10.22
C ALA A 140 8.65 -15.77 -11.72
N GLN A 141 9.69 -15.74 -12.54
CA GLN A 141 9.68 -16.22 -13.93
C GLN A 141 8.66 -15.54 -14.85
N GLN A 142 8.35 -14.27 -14.61
CA GLN A 142 7.53 -13.50 -15.55
C GLN A 142 8.38 -13.06 -16.75
N ASN A 143 7.75 -13.03 -17.91
CA ASN A 143 8.37 -12.51 -19.14
C ASN A 143 8.32 -10.98 -19.13
N ALA A 144 9.28 -10.35 -18.45
CA ALA A 144 9.38 -8.90 -18.35
C ALA A 144 10.35 -8.33 -19.39
N TRP A 145 9.98 -7.22 -19.99
CA TRP A 145 10.86 -6.45 -20.87
C TRP A 145 11.87 -5.64 -20.05
N VAL A 146 12.95 -5.25 -20.70
CA VAL A 146 13.91 -4.33 -20.09
C VAL A 146 13.28 -2.95 -19.95
N GLY A 147 13.23 -2.43 -18.72
CA GLY A 147 12.64 -1.12 -18.47
C GLY A 147 12.53 -0.80 -16.99
N VAL A 148 12.06 0.41 -16.73
CA VAL A 148 11.69 0.87 -15.39
C VAL A 148 10.20 0.68 -15.23
N TYR A 149 9.82 -0.15 -14.27
CA TYR A 149 8.43 -0.46 -13.96
C TYR A 149 7.95 0.35 -12.76
N HIS A 150 6.78 0.94 -12.87
CA HIS A 150 6.17 1.71 -11.77
C HIS A 150 4.64 1.52 -11.76
N ASP A 151 4.05 1.72 -10.60
CA ASP A 151 2.62 1.80 -10.39
C ASP A 151 2.35 2.81 -9.26
N ALA A 152 1.14 3.33 -9.20
CA ALA A 152 0.68 4.23 -8.16
C ALA A 152 -0.50 3.59 -7.42
N VAL A 153 -0.30 3.29 -6.14
CA VAL A 153 -1.33 2.73 -5.25
C VAL A 153 -1.71 3.79 -4.23
N THR A 154 -3.01 4.08 -4.14
CA THR A 154 -3.54 5.02 -3.17
C THR A 154 -3.81 4.31 -1.85
N VAL A 155 -3.38 4.92 -0.75
CA VAL A 155 -3.74 4.52 0.61
C VAL A 155 -4.93 5.35 1.06
N THR A 156 -6.04 4.70 1.41
CA THR A 156 -7.24 5.34 1.95
C THR A 156 -7.39 4.96 3.41
N VAL A 157 -7.59 5.95 4.27
CA VAL A 157 -7.90 5.75 5.69
C VAL A 157 -9.31 6.25 5.95
N SER A 158 -10.16 5.35 6.43
CA SER A 158 -11.56 5.64 6.79
C SER A 158 -11.75 5.42 8.29
N TYR A 159 -12.47 6.32 8.97
CA TYR A 159 -12.74 6.31 10.42
C TYR A 159 -14.06 6.94 10.74
#